data_73acf506513d2bb7915d5ed8761c51f6
#
_entry.id   73acf506513d2bb7915d5ed8761c51f6
#
_cell.length_a   1.000
_cell.length_b   1.000
_cell.length_c   1.000
_cell.angle_alpha   90.00
_cell.angle_beta   90.00
_cell.angle_gamma   90.00
#
_symmetry.space_group_name_H-M   'P 1'
#
loop_
_entity.id
_entity.type
_entity.pdbx_description
1 polymer ?
#
loop_
_entity_poly.entity_id
_entity_poly.type
_entity_poly.pdbx_seq_one_letter_code
_entity_poly.pdbx_strand_id
1 'polypeptide(L)'
;SSDLGDVWFFSIYFFLCLRLTGEPAPWGQPWGIWIWLIAAFSGFHCHAKQCAMADYYRNIHLYFLKGASGSELDNYAQQSALMRSLSWNRKEWFHKIYLYFYGNYTRGQERQTPKFQKFYALVQQRYPDGLPQTLKEQFRTASLPLMKYTNILTFDTRVIVLFVSLFINMPWLFFAFEIIVLEALRYYTRHVHETFCDRFTKEIEKDKP
;
A
#
# COMPACT_ATOMS: atom_id res chain seq x y z
N SER A 1 2.18 -12.02 -8.94
CA SER A 1 3.03 -11.13 -9.80
C SER A 1 3.67 -9.99 -9.04
N SER A 2 3.15 -9.59 -7.87
CA SER A 2 3.76 -8.55 -7.02
C SER A 2 5.13 -8.95 -6.48
N ASP A 3 5.28 -10.20 -6.03
CA ASP A 3 6.51 -10.71 -5.42
C ASP A 3 7.73 -10.63 -6.35
N LEU A 4 7.53 -10.87 -7.65
CA LEU A 4 8.59 -10.76 -8.65
C LEU A 4 9.04 -9.30 -8.84
N GLY A 5 8.11 -8.36 -8.76
CA GLY A 5 8.39 -6.92 -8.82
C GLY A 5 9.25 -6.45 -7.64
N ASP A 6 8.96 -6.93 -6.43
CA ASP A 6 9.72 -6.58 -5.24
C ASP A 6 11.16 -7.11 -5.30
N VAL A 7 11.37 -8.36 -5.75
CA VAL A 7 12.71 -8.93 -5.98
C VAL A 7 13.51 -8.08 -6.98
N TRP A 8 12.87 -7.62 -8.05
CA TRP A 8 13.50 -6.73 -9.02
C TRP A 8 13.96 -5.42 -8.38
N PHE A 9 13.10 -4.76 -7.59
CA PHE A 9 13.46 -3.50 -6.94
C PHE A 9 14.56 -3.65 -5.91
N PHE A 10 14.53 -4.68 -5.08
CA PHE A 10 15.62 -4.94 -4.13
C PHE A 10 16.97 -5.19 -4.84
N SER A 11 16.94 -5.90 -5.97
CA SER A 11 18.14 -6.09 -6.80
C SER A 11 18.64 -4.75 -7.35
N ILE A 12 17.76 -3.90 -7.87
CA ILE A 12 18.09 -2.56 -8.36
C ILE A 12 18.70 -1.71 -7.24
N TYR A 13 18.09 -1.71 -6.05
CA TYR A 13 18.62 -0.96 -4.89
C TYR A 13 20.02 -1.40 -4.53
N PHE A 14 20.28 -2.72 -4.51
CA PHE A 14 21.59 -3.26 -4.25
C PHE A 14 22.63 -2.76 -5.27
N PHE A 15 22.36 -2.85 -6.57
CA PHE A 15 23.29 -2.37 -7.60
C PHE A 15 23.47 -0.85 -7.60
N LEU A 16 22.43 -0.07 -7.31
CA LEU A 16 22.55 1.37 -7.12
C LEU A 16 23.44 1.72 -5.93
N CYS A 17 23.30 1.00 -4.81
CA CYS A 17 24.16 1.19 -3.64
C CYS A 17 25.62 0.85 -3.95
N LEU A 18 25.88 -0.27 -4.62
CA LEU A 18 27.25 -0.63 -5.06
C LEU A 18 27.88 0.48 -5.92
N ARG A 19 27.12 0.99 -6.88
CA ARG A 19 27.58 2.08 -7.74
C ARG A 19 27.86 3.35 -6.94
N LEU A 20 26.91 3.77 -6.11
CA LEU A 20 26.98 5.06 -5.41
C LEU A 20 27.95 5.09 -4.23
N THR A 21 28.33 3.95 -3.65
CA THR A 21 29.16 3.89 -2.44
C THR A 21 30.45 4.72 -2.55
N GLY A 22 31.10 4.70 -3.71
CA GLY A 22 32.34 5.47 -3.98
C GLY A 22 32.12 6.83 -4.65
N GLU A 23 30.90 7.15 -5.07
CA GLU A 23 30.61 8.42 -5.72
C GLU A 23 30.45 9.57 -4.71
N PRO A 24 30.76 10.80 -5.11
CA PRO A 24 30.57 11.98 -4.25
C PRO A 24 29.06 12.25 -4.03
N ALA A 25 28.69 12.44 -2.79
CA ALA A 25 27.36 12.91 -2.43
C ALA A 25 27.26 14.44 -2.62
N PRO A 26 26.03 15.02 -2.62
CA PRO A 26 25.84 16.46 -2.75
C PRO A 26 26.60 17.35 -1.77
N TRP A 27 27.04 16.78 -0.65
CA TRP A 27 27.87 17.48 0.34
C TRP A 27 29.39 17.31 0.17
N GLY A 28 29.83 16.73 -0.98
CA GLY A 28 31.24 16.62 -1.34
C GLY A 28 32.04 15.45 -0.77
N GLN A 29 31.46 14.65 0.12
CA GLN A 29 32.04 13.42 0.65
C GLN A 29 31.46 12.22 -0.07
N PRO A 30 32.16 11.06 -0.17
CA PRO A 30 31.57 9.84 -0.70
C PRO A 30 30.32 9.41 0.08
N TRP A 31 29.35 8.83 -0.64
CA TRP A 31 28.14 8.30 -0.01
C TRP A 31 28.43 7.24 1.05
N GLY A 32 29.41 6.36 0.84
CA GLY A 32 29.80 5.32 1.77
C GLY A 32 28.61 4.50 2.28
N ILE A 33 28.55 4.30 3.61
CA ILE A 33 27.46 3.54 4.25
C ILE A 33 26.10 4.24 4.18
N TRP A 34 26.08 5.57 4.05
CA TRP A 34 24.84 6.33 4.09
C TRP A 34 23.86 5.95 2.99
N ILE A 35 24.34 5.63 1.78
CA ILE A 35 23.48 5.22 0.68
C ILE A 35 22.78 3.90 0.97
N TRP A 36 23.43 2.98 1.68
CA TRP A 36 22.83 1.71 2.10
C TRP A 36 21.74 1.90 3.15
N LEU A 37 21.93 2.81 4.08
CA LEU A 37 20.92 3.15 5.08
C LEU A 37 19.71 3.84 4.43
N ILE A 38 19.95 4.75 3.50
CA ILE A 38 18.91 5.42 2.73
C ILE A 38 18.12 4.40 1.89
N ALA A 39 18.81 3.51 1.17
CA ALA A 39 18.18 2.48 0.37
C ALA A 39 17.38 1.48 1.22
N ALA A 40 17.91 1.07 2.38
CA ALA A 40 17.18 0.21 3.31
C ALA A 40 15.90 0.90 3.84
N PHE A 41 15.99 2.17 4.22
CA PHE A 41 14.82 2.94 4.63
C PHE A 41 13.82 3.11 3.48
N SER A 42 14.29 3.45 2.27
CA SER A 42 13.46 3.56 1.08
C SER A 42 12.74 2.25 0.77
N GLY A 43 13.44 1.13 0.72
CA GLY A 43 12.89 -0.16 0.35
C GLY A 43 11.95 -0.74 1.42
N PHE A 44 12.46 -0.92 2.64
CA PHE A 44 11.69 -1.61 3.69
C PHE A 44 10.62 -0.76 4.34
N HIS A 45 10.82 0.55 4.43
CA HIS A 45 9.84 1.43 5.09
C HIS A 45 8.93 2.13 4.08
N CYS A 46 9.48 2.79 3.06
CA CYS A 46 8.69 3.60 2.15
C CYS A 46 8.03 2.74 1.07
N HIS A 47 8.81 2.05 0.26
CA HIS A 47 8.33 1.25 -0.87
C HIS A 47 7.26 0.23 -0.47
N ALA A 48 7.56 -0.60 0.51
CA ALA A 48 6.64 -1.64 0.98
C ALA A 48 5.28 -1.07 1.42
N LYS A 49 5.28 0.04 2.17
CA LYS A 49 4.04 0.69 2.62
C LYS A 49 3.30 1.41 1.49
N GLN A 50 4.01 2.03 0.56
CA GLN A 50 3.42 2.71 -0.59
C GLN A 50 2.68 1.73 -1.49
N CYS A 51 3.32 0.59 -1.82
CA CYS A 51 2.70 -0.48 -2.61
C CYS A 51 1.50 -1.11 -1.88
N ALA A 52 1.66 -1.42 -0.59
CA ALA A 52 0.60 -1.98 0.23
C ALA A 52 -0.64 -1.08 0.28
N MET A 53 -0.45 0.23 0.45
CA MET A 53 -1.58 1.16 0.51
C MET A 53 -2.20 1.42 -0.86
N ALA A 54 -1.41 1.45 -1.93
CA ALA A 54 -1.94 1.58 -3.29
C ALA A 54 -2.85 0.41 -3.66
N ASP A 55 -2.41 -0.82 -3.34
CA ASP A 55 -3.18 -2.03 -3.57
C ASP A 55 -4.46 -2.05 -2.71
N TYR A 56 -4.34 -1.70 -1.44
CA TYR A 56 -5.47 -1.67 -0.52
C TYR A 56 -6.57 -0.69 -0.97
N TYR A 57 -6.21 0.54 -1.35
CA TYR A 57 -7.19 1.51 -1.84
C TYR A 57 -7.83 1.09 -3.17
N ARG A 58 -7.10 0.41 -4.04
CA ARG A 58 -7.65 -0.18 -5.25
C ARG A 58 -8.68 -1.25 -4.90
N ASN A 59 -8.37 -2.14 -3.98
CA ASN A 59 -9.28 -3.20 -3.53
C ASN A 59 -10.53 -2.64 -2.83
N ILE A 60 -10.39 -1.62 -2.00
CA ILE A 60 -11.52 -0.90 -1.41
C ILE A 60 -12.41 -0.31 -2.52
N HIS A 61 -11.83 0.40 -3.48
CA HIS A 61 -12.59 0.97 -4.60
C HIS A 61 -13.36 -0.11 -5.38
N LEU A 62 -12.70 -1.22 -5.69
CA LEU A 62 -13.31 -2.34 -6.41
C LEU A 62 -14.41 -3.01 -5.60
N TYR A 63 -14.27 -3.12 -4.29
CA TYR A 63 -15.31 -3.67 -3.41
C TYR A 63 -16.61 -2.86 -3.50
N PHE A 64 -16.53 -1.54 -3.41
CA PHE A 64 -17.70 -0.68 -3.53
C PHE A 64 -18.25 -0.62 -4.96
N LEU A 65 -17.43 -0.86 -5.97
CA LEU A 65 -17.87 -0.86 -7.38
C LEU A 65 -18.52 -2.17 -7.80
N LYS A 66 -17.91 -3.31 -7.47
CA LYS A 66 -18.26 -4.65 -7.97
C LYS A 66 -18.78 -5.60 -6.90
N GLY A 67 -18.71 -5.23 -5.63
CA GLY A 67 -19.02 -6.10 -4.51
C GLY A 67 -17.86 -7.03 -4.12
N ALA A 68 -18.12 -7.89 -3.14
CA ALA A 68 -17.11 -8.79 -2.56
C ALA A 68 -16.48 -9.75 -3.59
N SER A 69 -17.26 -10.21 -4.59
CA SER A 69 -16.76 -11.11 -5.65
C SER A 69 -15.78 -10.45 -6.63
N GLY A 70 -15.74 -9.13 -6.68
CA GLY A 70 -14.87 -8.36 -7.58
C GLY A 70 -13.68 -7.69 -6.90
N SER A 71 -13.42 -8.00 -5.64
CA SER A 71 -12.37 -7.37 -4.82
C SER A 71 -11.67 -8.41 -3.96
N GLU A 72 -10.37 -8.22 -3.77
CA GLU A 72 -9.52 -8.98 -2.82
C GLU A 72 -9.37 -8.18 -1.52
N LEU A 73 -10.48 -7.65 -0.98
CA LEU A 73 -10.46 -6.92 0.28
C LEU A 73 -10.48 -7.90 1.46
N ASP A 74 -9.30 -8.29 1.88
CA ASP A 74 -9.09 -9.23 2.99
C ASP A 74 -9.16 -8.54 4.35
N ASN A 75 -9.49 -9.36 5.37
CA ASN A 75 -9.55 -8.95 6.76
C ASN A 75 -8.53 -9.74 7.59
N TYR A 76 -7.75 -9.03 8.42
CA TYR A 76 -6.74 -9.64 9.29
C TYR A 76 -7.32 -10.72 10.21
N ALA A 77 -8.52 -10.51 10.76
CA ALA A 77 -9.16 -11.47 11.66
C ALA A 77 -9.43 -12.82 10.95
N GLN A 78 -9.91 -12.79 9.72
CA GLN A 78 -10.15 -13.99 8.91
C GLN A 78 -8.83 -14.71 8.57
N GLN A 79 -7.81 -13.98 8.12
CA GLN A 79 -6.48 -14.53 7.81
C GLN A 79 -5.81 -15.13 9.05
N SER A 80 -5.92 -14.45 10.18
CA SER A 80 -5.41 -14.93 11.46
C SER A 80 -6.14 -16.18 11.96
N ALA A 81 -7.47 -16.26 11.80
CA ALA A 81 -8.26 -17.45 12.13
C ALA A 81 -7.84 -18.64 11.24
N LEU A 82 -7.72 -18.43 9.94
CA LEU A 82 -7.25 -19.46 9.01
C LEU A 82 -5.84 -19.95 9.37
N MET A 83 -4.90 -19.03 9.64
CA MET A 83 -3.55 -19.39 10.07
C MET A 83 -3.55 -20.26 11.34
N ARG A 84 -4.43 -19.94 12.31
CA ARG A 84 -4.53 -20.72 13.57
C ARG A 84 -5.13 -22.10 13.36
N SER A 85 -6.01 -22.30 12.39
CA SER A 85 -6.60 -23.60 12.06
C SER A 85 -5.63 -24.57 11.41
N LEU A 86 -4.54 -24.08 10.81
CA LEU A 86 -3.53 -24.91 10.16
C LEU A 86 -2.55 -25.51 11.17
N SER A 87 -2.16 -26.79 10.95
CA SER A 87 -1.17 -27.50 11.76
C SER A 87 0.26 -27.23 11.31
N TRP A 88 1.23 -27.40 12.24
CA TRP A 88 2.67 -27.38 11.90
C TRP A 88 3.12 -28.74 11.36
N ASN A 89 2.49 -29.21 10.26
CA ASN A 89 2.87 -30.43 9.59
C ASN A 89 3.61 -30.14 8.27
N ARG A 90 4.23 -31.18 7.68
CA ARG A 90 5.04 -31.03 6.45
C ARG A 90 4.25 -30.52 5.23
N LYS A 91 2.92 -30.61 5.24
CA LYS A 91 2.07 -30.17 4.12
C LYS A 91 1.61 -28.70 4.27
N GLU A 92 1.43 -28.24 5.50
CA GLU A 92 0.77 -26.96 5.80
C GLU A 92 1.72 -25.86 6.31
N TRP A 93 2.96 -26.22 6.73
CA TRP A 93 3.90 -25.26 7.34
C TRP A 93 4.20 -24.05 6.45
N PHE A 94 4.38 -24.30 5.13
CA PHE A 94 4.66 -23.22 4.18
C PHE A 94 3.46 -22.29 4.04
N HIS A 95 2.25 -22.86 3.91
CA HIS A 95 1.02 -22.07 3.86
C HIS A 95 0.78 -21.27 5.14
N LYS A 96 1.10 -21.85 6.29
CA LYS A 96 1.00 -21.17 7.59
C LYS A 96 1.98 -20.02 7.72
N ILE A 97 3.21 -20.16 7.24
CA ILE A 97 4.21 -19.07 7.17
C ILE A 97 3.72 -17.97 6.21
N TYR A 98 3.23 -18.33 5.04
CA TYR A 98 2.63 -17.38 4.09
C TYR A 98 1.50 -16.57 4.74
N LEU A 99 0.56 -17.24 5.40
CA LEU A 99 -0.55 -16.56 6.09
C LEU A 99 -0.09 -15.68 7.25
N TYR A 100 1.00 -16.02 7.91
CA TYR A 100 1.60 -15.16 8.94
C TYR A 100 2.09 -13.83 8.35
N PHE A 101 2.86 -13.88 7.27
CA PHE A 101 3.34 -12.66 6.61
C PHE A 101 2.20 -11.88 5.96
N TYR A 102 1.30 -12.57 5.27
CA TYR A 102 0.14 -11.96 4.63
C TYR A 102 -0.81 -11.32 5.66
N GLY A 103 -1.08 -11.99 6.77
CA GLY A 103 -1.86 -11.42 7.87
C GLY A 103 -1.22 -10.17 8.47
N ASN A 104 0.11 -10.15 8.67
CA ASN A 104 0.81 -8.96 9.13
C ASN A 104 0.75 -7.81 8.10
N TYR A 105 0.80 -8.11 6.81
CA TYR A 105 0.61 -7.16 5.73
C TYR A 105 -0.80 -6.54 5.80
N THR A 106 -1.85 -7.36 5.85
CA THR A 106 -3.25 -6.92 5.99
C THR A 106 -3.48 -6.10 7.26
N ARG A 107 -2.93 -6.56 8.40
CA ARG A 107 -2.97 -5.80 9.66
C ARG A 107 -2.31 -4.43 9.53
N GLY A 108 -1.22 -4.34 8.77
CA GLY A 108 -0.55 -3.07 8.47
C GLY A 108 -1.43 -2.10 7.69
N GLN A 109 -2.21 -2.60 6.72
CA GLN A 109 -3.19 -1.83 5.94
C GLN A 109 -4.33 -1.34 6.83
N GLU A 110 -4.95 -2.23 7.62
CA GLU A 110 -6.06 -1.89 8.54
C GLU A 110 -5.64 -0.83 9.58
N ARG A 111 -4.44 -0.95 10.16
CA ARG A 111 -3.91 0.04 11.13
C ARG A 111 -3.71 1.43 10.54
N GLN A 112 -3.48 1.53 9.25
CA GLN A 112 -3.32 2.81 8.56
C GLN A 112 -4.64 3.44 8.16
N THR A 113 -5.76 2.70 8.21
CA THR A 113 -7.09 3.13 7.75
C THR A 113 -8.18 2.97 8.82
N PRO A 114 -8.02 3.52 10.03
CA PRO A 114 -8.96 3.30 11.14
C PRO A 114 -10.37 3.83 10.87
N LYS A 115 -10.51 4.94 10.15
CA LYS A 115 -11.82 5.50 9.81
C LYS A 115 -12.53 4.67 8.76
N PHE A 116 -11.78 4.15 7.78
CA PHE A 116 -12.32 3.19 6.84
C PHE A 116 -12.78 1.90 7.55
N GLN A 117 -12.01 1.36 8.50
CA GLN A 117 -12.43 0.16 9.25
C GLN A 117 -13.75 0.40 9.99
N LYS A 118 -13.91 1.57 10.63
CA LYS A 118 -15.18 1.94 11.28
C LYS A 118 -16.33 2.02 10.27
N PHE A 119 -16.10 2.71 9.16
CA PHE A 119 -17.06 2.83 8.07
C PHE A 119 -17.46 1.46 7.51
N TYR A 120 -16.49 0.61 7.22
CA TYR A 120 -16.72 -0.72 6.66
C TYR A 120 -17.53 -1.61 7.61
N ALA A 121 -17.18 -1.63 8.90
CA ALA A 121 -17.94 -2.38 9.91
C ALA A 121 -19.40 -1.90 10.03
N LEU A 122 -19.62 -0.58 9.99
CA LEU A 122 -20.96 0.01 10.02
C LEU A 122 -21.78 -0.38 8.78
N VAL A 123 -21.15 -0.35 7.61
CA VAL A 123 -21.77 -0.74 6.34
C VAL A 123 -22.15 -2.22 6.34
N GLN A 124 -21.28 -3.11 6.81
CA GLN A 124 -21.55 -4.54 6.94
C GLN A 124 -22.72 -4.82 7.89
N GLN A 125 -22.80 -4.08 8.98
CA GLN A 125 -23.89 -4.22 9.96
C GLN A 125 -25.23 -3.70 9.41
N ARG A 126 -25.21 -2.58 8.67
CA ARG A 126 -26.42 -1.90 8.19
C ARG A 126 -26.99 -2.54 6.94
N TYR A 127 -26.14 -3.10 6.08
CA TYR A 127 -26.50 -3.64 4.77
C TYR A 127 -25.99 -5.08 4.56
N PRO A 128 -26.47 -6.04 5.36
CA PRO A 128 -25.99 -7.44 5.28
C PRO A 128 -26.33 -8.10 3.94
N ASP A 129 -27.45 -7.71 3.32
CA ASP A 129 -27.94 -8.28 2.05
C ASP A 129 -27.36 -7.60 0.82
N GLY A 130 -26.51 -6.59 0.99
CA GLY A 130 -25.83 -5.90 -0.09
C GLY A 130 -25.89 -4.38 0.00
N LEU A 131 -24.92 -3.75 -0.65
CA LEU A 131 -24.74 -2.29 -0.63
C LEU A 131 -25.83 -1.59 -1.45
N PRO A 132 -26.48 -0.51 -0.91
CA PRO A 132 -27.37 0.34 -1.70
C PRO A 132 -26.63 0.96 -2.89
N GLN A 133 -27.32 1.07 -4.02
CA GLN A 133 -26.74 1.63 -5.25
C GLN A 133 -26.28 3.09 -5.05
N THR A 134 -27.03 3.87 -4.30
CA THR A 134 -26.69 5.25 -3.95
C THR A 134 -25.36 5.35 -3.20
N LEU A 135 -25.13 4.48 -2.21
CA LEU A 135 -23.86 4.43 -1.46
C LEU A 135 -22.69 4.03 -2.35
N LYS A 136 -22.89 3.05 -3.26
CA LYS A 136 -21.87 2.66 -4.25
C LYS A 136 -21.46 3.83 -5.13
N GLU A 137 -22.43 4.58 -5.67
CA GLU A 137 -22.16 5.73 -6.53
C GLU A 137 -21.48 6.89 -5.79
N GLN A 138 -21.92 7.19 -4.58
CA GLN A 138 -21.29 8.20 -3.74
C GLN A 138 -19.84 7.82 -3.40
N PHE A 139 -19.61 6.58 -2.99
CA PHE A 139 -18.26 6.10 -2.69
C PHE A 139 -17.37 6.10 -3.93
N ARG A 140 -17.89 5.64 -5.08
CA ARG A 140 -17.18 5.69 -6.35
C ARG A 140 -16.77 7.12 -6.71
N THR A 141 -17.69 8.06 -6.60
CA THR A 141 -17.43 9.48 -6.91
C THR A 141 -16.33 10.05 -6.02
N ALA A 142 -16.30 9.69 -4.74
CA ALA A 142 -15.29 10.14 -3.80
C ALA A 142 -13.92 9.46 -4.01
N SER A 143 -13.91 8.16 -4.32
CA SER A 143 -12.68 7.36 -4.41
C SER A 143 -12.03 7.38 -5.79
N LEU A 144 -12.79 7.56 -6.88
CA LEU A 144 -12.27 7.55 -8.25
C LEU A 144 -11.13 8.57 -8.49
N PRO A 145 -11.20 9.84 -8.00
CA PRO A 145 -10.11 10.78 -8.16
C PRO A 145 -8.80 10.34 -7.49
N LEU A 146 -8.87 9.46 -6.48
CA LEU A 146 -7.69 8.94 -5.79
C LEU A 146 -6.99 7.83 -6.58
N MET A 147 -7.68 7.17 -7.51
CA MET A 147 -7.11 6.05 -8.27
C MET A 147 -5.90 6.46 -9.12
N LYS A 148 -5.86 7.71 -9.62
CA LYS A 148 -4.66 8.23 -10.30
C LYS A 148 -3.44 8.26 -9.37
N TYR A 149 -3.61 8.61 -8.10
CA TYR A 149 -2.53 8.66 -7.13
C TYR A 149 -2.08 7.27 -6.69
N THR A 150 -3.01 6.31 -6.56
CA THR A 150 -2.66 4.91 -6.30
C THR A 150 -1.82 4.34 -7.45
N ASN A 151 -2.14 4.68 -8.71
CA ASN A 151 -1.34 4.27 -9.85
C ASN A 151 0.07 4.88 -9.85
N ILE A 152 0.22 6.15 -9.43
CA ILE A 152 1.54 6.79 -9.28
C ILE A 152 2.38 6.08 -8.19
N LEU A 153 1.74 5.56 -7.14
CA LEU A 153 2.42 4.82 -6.07
C LEU A 153 2.87 3.41 -6.47
N THR A 154 2.57 2.96 -7.69
CA THR A 154 2.91 1.63 -8.19
C THR A 154 4.23 1.58 -8.96
N PHE A 155 4.47 0.45 -9.62
CA PHE A 155 5.71 0.08 -10.29
C PHE A 155 6.15 1.07 -11.39
N ASP A 156 5.24 1.45 -12.29
CA ASP A 156 5.59 2.18 -13.52
C ASP A 156 6.25 3.54 -13.25
N THR A 157 5.72 4.30 -12.30
CA THR A 157 6.30 5.60 -11.92
C THR A 157 7.73 5.46 -11.41
N ARG A 158 7.99 4.42 -10.60
CA ARG A 158 9.34 4.14 -10.08
C ARG A 158 10.31 3.82 -11.20
N VAL A 159 9.90 2.98 -12.15
CA VAL A 159 10.72 2.64 -13.31
C VAL A 159 11.07 3.89 -14.12
N ILE A 160 10.08 4.75 -14.39
CA ILE A 160 10.31 6.01 -15.12
C ILE A 160 11.33 6.90 -14.38
N VAL A 161 11.12 7.10 -13.07
CA VAL A 161 12.02 7.94 -12.26
C VAL A 161 13.42 7.35 -12.16
N LEU A 162 13.52 6.02 -12.03
CA LEU A 162 14.81 5.33 -12.06
C LEU A 162 15.56 5.63 -13.37
N PHE A 163 14.92 5.44 -14.53
CA PHE A 163 15.54 5.72 -15.82
C PHE A 163 15.95 7.19 -15.96
N VAL A 164 15.08 8.12 -15.56
CA VAL A 164 15.42 9.55 -15.58
C VAL A 164 16.63 9.83 -14.69
N SER A 165 16.67 9.31 -13.47
CA SER A 165 17.78 9.53 -12.54
C SER A 165 19.11 8.95 -13.04
N LEU A 166 19.06 7.80 -13.72
CA LEU A 166 20.22 7.19 -14.36
C LEU A 166 20.68 8.00 -15.58
N PHE A 167 19.73 8.47 -16.39
CA PHE A 167 20.02 9.23 -17.61
C PHE A 167 20.72 10.57 -17.31
N ILE A 168 20.28 11.26 -16.24
CA ILE A 168 20.93 12.50 -15.80
C ILE A 168 22.18 12.26 -14.92
N ASN A 169 22.59 10.99 -14.75
CA ASN A 169 23.72 10.56 -13.93
C ASN A 169 23.63 10.97 -12.45
N MET A 170 22.42 10.99 -11.89
CA MET A 170 22.15 11.30 -10.49
C MET A 170 21.25 10.20 -9.86
N PRO A 171 21.71 8.92 -9.78
CA PRO A 171 20.85 7.80 -9.39
C PRO A 171 20.34 7.89 -7.93
N TRP A 172 20.98 8.65 -7.05
CA TRP A 172 20.49 8.92 -5.70
C TRP A 172 19.15 9.66 -5.67
N LEU A 173 18.80 10.41 -6.74
CA LEU A 173 17.49 11.08 -6.84
C LEU A 173 16.32 10.09 -6.85
N PHE A 174 16.55 8.85 -7.29
CA PHE A 174 15.55 7.80 -7.22
C PHE A 174 15.10 7.55 -5.76
N PHE A 175 16.05 7.39 -4.84
CA PHE A 175 15.74 7.23 -3.41
C PHE A 175 15.09 8.48 -2.81
N ALA A 176 15.59 9.66 -3.16
CA ALA A 176 15.01 10.92 -2.72
C ALA A 176 13.54 11.07 -3.17
N PHE A 177 13.25 10.70 -4.42
CA PHE A 177 11.88 10.70 -4.95
C PHE A 177 10.97 9.73 -4.16
N GLU A 178 11.41 8.50 -3.89
CA GLU A 178 10.61 7.54 -3.12
C GLU A 178 10.35 8.03 -1.69
N ILE A 179 11.36 8.54 -1.02
CA ILE A 179 11.26 8.97 0.38
C ILE A 179 10.45 10.27 0.52
N ILE A 180 10.58 11.19 -0.43
CA ILE A 180 9.95 12.52 -0.30
C ILE A 180 8.63 12.56 -1.08
N VAL A 181 8.67 12.31 -2.38
CA VAL A 181 7.51 12.55 -3.25
C VAL A 181 6.47 11.47 -3.08
N LEU A 182 6.86 10.20 -3.19
CA LEU A 182 5.89 9.10 -3.07
C LEU A 182 5.38 8.95 -1.64
N GLU A 183 6.20 9.23 -0.63
CA GLU A 183 5.75 9.18 0.76
C GLU A 183 4.77 10.32 1.08
N ALA A 184 5.02 11.55 0.61
CA ALA A 184 4.07 12.65 0.71
C ALA A 184 2.75 12.32 -0.01
N LEU A 185 2.81 11.71 -1.18
CA LEU A 185 1.63 11.28 -1.94
C LEU A 185 0.84 10.19 -1.21
N ARG A 186 1.52 9.23 -0.57
CA ARG A 186 0.88 8.20 0.27
C ARG A 186 0.12 8.84 1.44
N TYR A 187 0.75 9.78 2.14
CA TYR A 187 0.09 10.50 3.25
C TYR A 187 -1.10 11.32 2.77
N TYR A 188 -0.97 12.02 1.65
CA TYR A 188 -2.07 12.77 1.05
C TYR A 188 -3.25 11.86 0.69
N THR A 189 -3.00 10.77 -0.02
CA THR A 189 -4.04 9.81 -0.43
C THR A 189 -4.74 9.21 0.77
N ARG A 190 -3.97 8.84 1.81
CA ARG A 190 -4.50 8.36 3.08
C ARG A 190 -5.40 9.40 3.74
N HIS A 191 -4.93 10.64 3.86
CA HIS A 191 -5.69 11.71 4.51
C HIS A 191 -7.04 11.95 3.82
N VAL A 192 -7.05 12.05 2.51
CA VAL A 192 -8.28 12.26 1.73
C VAL A 192 -9.23 11.06 1.87
N HIS A 193 -8.70 9.84 1.74
CA HIS A 193 -9.49 8.61 1.88
C HIS A 193 -10.14 8.50 3.27
N GLU A 194 -9.38 8.67 4.33
CA GLU A 194 -9.89 8.63 5.69
C GLU A 194 -10.90 9.74 5.99
N THR A 195 -10.73 10.92 5.38
CA THR A 195 -11.66 12.04 5.56
C THR A 195 -13.03 11.75 4.96
N PHE A 196 -13.11 11.20 3.75
CA PHE A 196 -14.42 10.88 3.19
C PHE A 196 -15.06 9.65 3.85
N CYS A 197 -14.28 8.67 4.31
CA CYS A 197 -14.82 7.55 5.10
C CYS A 197 -15.44 8.03 6.43
N ASP A 198 -14.80 8.98 7.12
CA ASP A 198 -15.35 9.60 8.33
C ASP A 198 -16.67 10.34 8.05
N ARG A 199 -16.73 11.05 6.92
CA ARG A 199 -17.95 11.74 6.49
C ARG A 199 -19.09 10.75 6.24
N PHE A 200 -18.86 9.70 5.45
CA PHE A 200 -19.87 8.68 5.18
C PHE A 200 -20.32 7.94 6.44
N THR A 201 -19.41 7.68 7.37
CA THR A 201 -19.78 7.10 8.67
C THR A 201 -20.80 8.00 9.38
N LYS A 202 -20.53 9.30 9.47
CA LYS A 202 -21.42 10.28 10.13
C LYS A 202 -22.77 10.43 9.43
N GLU A 203 -22.79 10.36 8.10
CA GLU A 203 -24.03 10.38 7.32
C GLU A 203 -24.90 9.15 7.65
N ILE A 204 -24.35 7.94 7.62
CA ILE A 204 -25.07 6.71 7.95
C ILE A 204 -25.53 6.70 9.44
N GLU A 205 -24.72 7.24 10.36
CA GLU A 205 -25.09 7.34 11.79
C GLU A 205 -26.24 8.33 12.02
N LYS A 206 -26.37 9.39 11.20
CA LYS A 206 -27.49 10.36 11.29
C LYS A 206 -28.81 9.82 10.73
N ASP A 207 -28.73 8.97 9.70
CA ASP A 207 -29.90 8.32 9.12
C ASP A 207 -30.44 7.15 9.96
N LYS A 208 -30.07 7.09 11.24
CA LYS A 208 -30.69 6.19 12.21
C LYS A 208 -32.12 6.66 12.49
N PRO A 209 -33.14 5.76 12.28
CA PRO A 209 -34.51 6.06 12.69
C PRO A 209 -34.64 6.20 14.18
#